data_587af3d6b0a5ac580d1115a2ee5b191c
#
_entry.id   587af3d6b0a5ac580d1115a2ee5b191c
#
_cell.length_a   1.000
_cell.length_b   1.000
_cell.length_c   1.000
_cell.angle_alpha   90.00
_cell.angle_beta   90.00
_cell.angle_gamma   90.00
#
_symmetry.space_group_name_H-M   'P 1'
#
loop_
_entity.id
_entity.type
_entity.pdbx_description
1 polymer ?
#
loop_
_entity_poly.entity_id
_entity_poly.type
_entity_poly.pdbx_seq_one_letter_code
_entity_poly.pdbx_strand_id
1 'polypeptide(L)'
;MKKEFLISIIVAILLVFGVKTYYDKKTTNNTQASTEKEVSNENEMLVPGYALGEIPFIAAPEMPDLTIKENPNAKITLDMTKKISSVPGISVTPVKVENSNIVGGDYSMQIGENGDGQFTDKDKTVQTDGNGAGQYADENVTIQRNEDGSGQYTNKVTGVTLQVDAQGEGQYLDEKNKISFQIGADGTGVYKDEDNNTTITIGKNNSTYTKGNITIENNGDGSGTYNDKDKELLIENDGKGKAVITLKEKTTEVEAKPLEKPEKFPKLKMVPPVPSIEANSLLITLDSGILFDVDKYDVRPEAAEVLKNLATVLKEADIKAFEIDGHTDSDASDEHNQVLSENRANAVKNFLTSQGLTAEITINGYGESRPIASNDTPEGKQKNRRVEIIIPTI
;
A
#
# COMPACT_ATOMS: atom_id res chain seq x y z
N MET A 1 3.53 2.44 -24.78
CA MET A 1 2.65 3.47 -25.35
C MET A 1 1.30 2.97 -25.93
N LYS A 2 0.88 1.72 -25.78
CA LYS A 2 -0.44 1.24 -26.29
C LYS A 2 -1.36 0.62 -25.23
N LYS A 3 -0.93 0.54 -23.95
CA LYS A 3 -1.77 -0.01 -22.86
C LYS A 3 -2.44 1.06 -21.98
N GLU A 4 -1.89 2.26 -21.92
CA GLU A 4 -2.45 3.34 -21.10
C GLU A 4 -3.61 4.07 -21.78
N PHE A 5 -3.66 4.03 -23.12
CA PHE A 5 -4.78 4.58 -23.87
C PHE A 5 -6.08 3.75 -23.78
N LEU A 6 -5.96 2.47 -23.38
CA LEU A 6 -7.13 1.59 -23.23
C LEU A 6 -7.87 1.80 -21.90
N ILE A 7 -7.21 2.27 -20.86
CA ILE A 7 -7.80 2.46 -19.53
C ILE A 7 -8.68 3.72 -19.52
N SER A 8 -8.26 4.80 -20.14
CA SER A 8 -9.06 6.03 -20.24
C SER A 8 -10.33 5.88 -21.09
N ILE A 9 -10.29 5.00 -22.12
CA ILE A 9 -11.47 4.68 -22.93
C ILE A 9 -12.44 3.76 -22.17
N ILE A 10 -11.95 2.88 -21.30
CA ILE A 10 -12.79 1.96 -20.51
C ILE A 10 -13.56 2.73 -19.44
N VAL A 11 -12.98 3.75 -18.80
CA VAL A 11 -13.67 4.58 -17.80
C VAL A 11 -14.77 5.44 -18.47
N ALA A 12 -14.52 5.99 -19.64
CA ALA A 12 -15.54 6.74 -20.41
C ALA A 12 -16.67 5.84 -20.94
N ILE A 13 -16.36 4.58 -21.29
CA ILE A 13 -17.35 3.61 -21.76
C ILE A 13 -18.17 3.02 -20.60
N LEU A 14 -17.59 2.86 -19.41
CA LEU A 14 -18.32 2.37 -18.22
C LEU A 14 -19.32 3.39 -17.68
N LEU A 15 -19.06 4.69 -17.81
CA LEU A 15 -20.03 5.72 -17.48
C LEU A 15 -21.25 5.74 -18.44
N VAL A 16 -21.07 5.35 -19.70
CA VAL A 16 -22.17 5.21 -20.67
C VAL A 16 -22.87 3.86 -20.56
N PHE A 17 -22.15 2.76 -20.24
CA PHE A 17 -22.72 1.41 -20.11
C PHE A 17 -23.29 1.11 -18.71
N GLY A 18 -22.79 1.73 -17.65
CA GLY A 18 -23.34 1.58 -16.30
C GLY A 18 -24.75 2.12 -16.18
N VAL A 19 -25.05 3.22 -16.87
CA VAL A 19 -26.40 3.77 -16.98
C VAL A 19 -27.33 2.85 -17.77
N LYS A 20 -26.83 2.20 -18.83
CA LYS A 20 -27.63 1.31 -19.70
C LYS A 20 -28.01 -0.02 -19.03
N THR A 21 -27.09 -0.63 -18.26
CA THR A 21 -27.37 -1.90 -17.56
C THR A 21 -28.28 -1.76 -16.34
N TYR A 22 -28.33 -0.59 -15.70
CA TYR A 22 -29.28 -0.33 -14.63
C TYR A 22 -30.72 -0.21 -15.16
N TYR A 23 -30.91 0.37 -16.35
CA TYR A 23 -32.25 0.50 -16.98
C TYR A 23 -32.75 -0.80 -17.61
N ASP A 24 -31.89 -1.63 -18.21
CA ASP A 24 -32.32 -2.90 -18.81
C ASP A 24 -32.83 -3.93 -17.80
N LYS A 25 -32.49 -3.80 -16.50
CA LYS A 25 -32.99 -4.65 -15.42
C LYS A 25 -34.37 -4.24 -14.89
N LYS A 26 -34.82 -3.02 -15.15
CA LYS A 26 -36.11 -2.49 -14.63
C LYS A 26 -37.26 -2.55 -15.64
N THR A 27 -36.97 -2.81 -16.93
CA THR A 27 -37.96 -2.73 -18.03
C THR A 27 -38.59 -4.05 -18.47
N THR A 28 -38.29 -5.17 -17.77
CA THR A 28 -38.84 -6.49 -18.17
C THR A 28 -40.18 -6.89 -17.51
N ASN A 29 -40.92 -5.97 -16.93
CA ASN A 29 -42.30 -6.25 -16.51
C ASN A 29 -43.21 -5.04 -16.76
N ASN A 30 -43.79 -4.96 -17.93
CA ASN A 30 -45.21 -4.65 -18.16
C ASN A 30 -45.45 -4.37 -19.65
N THR A 31 -46.00 -5.38 -20.34
CA THR A 31 -46.62 -5.21 -21.64
C THR A 31 -48.13 -5.23 -21.43
N GLN A 32 -48.80 -4.11 -21.63
CA GLN A 32 -50.17 -4.15 -22.14
C GLN A 32 -50.44 -2.90 -22.99
N ALA A 33 -51.00 -3.18 -24.14
CA ALA A 33 -51.24 -2.27 -25.24
C ALA A 33 -52.38 -1.26 -24.98
N SER A 34 -52.24 -0.05 -25.49
CA SER A 34 -53.37 0.76 -26.00
C SER A 34 -52.94 1.80 -27.00
N THR A 35 -53.37 1.60 -28.24
CA THR A 35 -53.85 2.51 -29.27
C THR A 35 -52.98 3.72 -29.68
N GLU A 36 -52.48 3.62 -30.91
CA GLU A 36 -51.87 4.66 -31.72
C GLU A 36 -52.76 5.89 -31.89
N LYS A 37 -52.16 7.06 -31.71
CA LYS A 37 -52.48 8.28 -32.43
C LYS A 37 -51.18 8.87 -32.91
N GLU A 38 -51.03 8.90 -34.25
CA GLU A 38 -49.96 9.58 -34.95
C GLU A 38 -49.86 11.03 -34.51
N VAL A 39 -48.75 11.42 -33.91
CA VAL A 39 -48.27 12.78 -33.78
C VAL A 39 -46.86 12.79 -34.34
N SER A 40 -46.70 13.62 -35.37
CA SER A 40 -45.54 13.85 -36.21
C SER A 40 -44.20 13.96 -35.50
N ASN A 41 -43.18 13.34 -36.09
CA ASN A 41 -41.76 13.40 -35.82
C ASN A 41 -41.21 14.77 -35.38
N GLU A 42 -41.02 14.96 -34.07
CA GLU A 42 -40.09 15.89 -33.44
C GLU A 42 -39.69 15.40 -32.05
N ASN A 43 -39.54 14.07 -31.86
CA ASN A 43 -38.96 13.51 -30.61
C ASN A 43 -37.43 13.38 -30.74
N GLU A 44 -36.71 14.48 -30.95
CA GLU A 44 -35.32 14.55 -30.54
C GLU A 44 -35.29 14.52 -29.01
N MET A 45 -34.64 13.48 -28.42
CA MET A 45 -34.35 13.45 -27.00
C MET A 45 -33.53 14.69 -26.65
N LEU A 46 -34.14 15.67 -25.98
CA LEU A 46 -33.48 16.93 -25.59
C LEU A 46 -32.25 16.64 -24.71
N VAL A 47 -32.38 15.66 -23.81
CA VAL A 47 -31.31 15.09 -22.99
C VAL A 47 -31.12 13.63 -23.41
N PRO A 48 -29.96 13.26 -23.98
CA PRO A 48 -29.74 11.91 -24.50
C PRO A 48 -29.96 10.83 -23.44
N GLY A 49 -30.84 9.85 -23.73
CA GLY A 49 -31.15 8.72 -22.84
C GLY A 49 -32.23 8.99 -21.79
N TYR A 50 -32.85 10.20 -21.78
CA TYR A 50 -33.86 10.57 -20.81
C TYR A 50 -35.18 10.94 -21.52
N ALA A 51 -36.30 10.66 -20.85
CA ALA A 51 -37.61 11.06 -21.34
C ALA A 51 -37.78 12.60 -21.26
N LEU A 52 -38.74 13.12 -21.98
CA LEU A 52 -38.99 14.55 -22.02
C LEU A 52 -39.31 15.08 -20.61
N GLY A 53 -38.58 16.09 -20.15
CA GLY A 53 -38.73 16.65 -18.81
C GLY A 53 -37.98 15.89 -17.69
N GLU A 54 -37.38 14.74 -17.97
CA GLU A 54 -36.51 14.06 -17.01
C GLU A 54 -35.13 14.72 -16.91
N ILE A 55 -34.59 14.79 -15.69
CA ILE A 55 -33.28 15.35 -15.37
C ILE A 55 -32.34 14.19 -14.99
N PRO A 56 -31.12 14.13 -15.54
CA PRO A 56 -30.13 13.10 -15.21
C PRO A 56 -29.81 13.02 -13.72
N PHE A 57 -29.67 11.79 -13.22
CA PHE A 57 -29.20 11.56 -11.86
C PHE A 57 -27.72 11.91 -11.71
N ILE A 58 -27.32 12.56 -10.61
CA ILE A 58 -25.96 12.91 -10.29
C ILE A 58 -25.38 11.75 -9.46
N ALA A 59 -24.59 10.87 -10.10
CA ALA A 59 -23.89 9.79 -9.42
C ALA A 59 -22.59 10.29 -8.79
N ALA A 60 -22.27 9.79 -7.59
CA ALA A 60 -20.97 10.00 -6.97
C ALA A 60 -19.92 9.16 -7.69
N PRO A 61 -18.75 9.72 -8.08
CA PRO A 61 -17.68 8.96 -8.69
C PRO A 61 -17.01 8.01 -7.68
N GLU A 62 -16.52 6.87 -8.18
CA GLU A 62 -15.77 5.92 -7.38
C GLU A 62 -14.39 6.47 -7.00
N MET A 63 -13.92 6.11 -5.79
CA MET A 63 -12.60 6.45 -5.32
C MET A 63 -11.52 5.57 -5.97
N PRO A 64 -10.41 6.16 -6.44
CA PRO A 64 -9.27 5.40 -6.95
C PRO A 64 -8.69 4.44 -5.90
N ASP A 65 -8.15 3.31 -6.35
CA ASP A 65 -7.49 2.36 -5.48
C ASP A 65 -6.02 2.76 -5.24
N LEU A 66 -5.63 2.91 -3.96
CA LEU A 66 -4.29 3.28 -3.53
C LEU A 66 -3.47 2.05 -3.05
N THR A 67 -3.84 0.84 -3.41
CA THR A 67 -3.14 -0.36 -2.97
C THR A 67 -1.68 -0.32 -3.40
N ILE A 68 -0.77 -0.16 -2.43
CA ILE A 68 0.64 -0.48 -2.59
C ILE A 68 0.72 -2.00 -2.51
N LYS A 69 1.42 -2.63 -3.47
CA LYS A 69 1.67 -4.07 -3.39
C LYS A 69 2.49 -4.34 -2.13
N GLU A 70 1.91 -5.00 -1.15
CA GLU A 70 2.66 -5.50 0.00
C GLU A 70 3.73 -6.48 -0.49
N ASN A 71 4.93 -6.37 0.09
CA ASN A 71 5.96 -7.40 -0.10
C ASN A 71 5.73 -8.50 0.96
N PRO A 72 5.20 -9.68 0.61
CA PRO A 72 4.90 -10.73 1.57
C PRO A 72 6.16 -11.24 2.30
N ASN A 73 7.35 -11.11 1.70
CA ASN A 73 8.62 -11.56 2.29
C ASN A 73 9.03 -10.70 3.50
N ALA A 74 8.68 -9.43 3.52
CA ALA A 74 9.02 -8.52 4.60
C ALA A 74 8.30 -8.88 5.92
N LYS A 75 7.05 -9.34 5.85
CA LYS A 75 6.30 -9.80 7.03
C LYS A 75 6.90 -11.07 7.64
N ILE A 76 7.32 -12.02 6.78
CA ILE A 76 7.98 -13.26 7.21
C ILE A 76 9.29 -12.93 7.94
N THR A 77 10.08 -11.99 7.41
CA THR A 77 11.35 -11.55 8.01
C THR A 77 11.17 -10.97 9.42
N LEU A 78 10.17 -10.14 9.63
CA LEU A 78 9.88 -9.53 10.93
C LEU A 78 9.44 -10.58 11.97
N ASP A 79 8.55 -11.51 11.60
CA ASP A 79 8.09 -12.57 12.49
C ASP A 79 9.23 -13.53 12.88
N MET A 80 10.13 -13.84 11.95
CA MET A 80 11.31 -14.65 12.21
C MET A 80 12.31 -13.93 13.11
N THR A 81 12.59 -12.65 12.84
CA THR A 81 13.47 -11.81 13.67
C THR A 81 13.01 -11.83 15.13
N LYS A 82 11.70 -11.63 15.35
CA LYS A 82 11.10 -11.65 16.70
C LYS A 82 11.32 -12.99 17.43
N LYS A 83 11.10 -14.11 16.75
CA LYS A 83 11.30 -15.44 17.32
C LYS A 83 12.76 -15.70 17.69
N ILE A 84 13.70 -15.36 16.80
CA ILE A 84 15.12 -15.62 17.01
C ILE A 84 15.71 -14.66 18.05
N SER A 85 15.29 -13.39 18.06
CA SER A 85 15.72 -12.39 19.06
C SER A 85 15.32 -12.74 20.50
N SER A 86 14.35 -13.64 20.68
CA SER A 86 13.95 -14.11 22.02
C SER A 86 15.00 -15.02 22.68
N VAL A 87 16.02 -15.49 21.92
CA VAL A 87 17.10 -16.34 22.45
C VAL A 87 18.14 -15.46 23.13
N PRO A 88 18.38 -15.57 24.45
CA PRO A 88 19.37 -14.77 25.15
C PRO A 88 20.79 -14.95 24.59
N GLY A 89 21.52 -13.84 24.44
CA GLY A 89 22.92 -13.85 23.96
C GLY A 89 23.08 -13.87 22.44
N ILE A 90 21.99 -13.73 21.70
CA ILE A 90 21.98 -13.66 20.24
C ILE A 90 21.60 -12.25 19.80
N SER A 91 22.36 -11.69 18.86
CA SER A 91 21.97 -10.50 18.12
C SER A 91 21.42 -10.90 16.74
N VAL A 92 20.25 -10.39 16.38
CA VAL A 92 19.61 -10.65 15.08
C VAL A 92 19.39 -9.34 14.36
N THR A 93 19.89 -9.28 13.13
CA THR A 93 19.78 -8.09 12.28
C THR A 93 19.22 -8.52 10.91
N PRO A 94 18.09 -8.00 10.44
CA PRO A 94 17.69 -8.16 9.05
C PRO A 94 18.73 -7.50 8.14
N VAL A 95 19.14 -8.21 7.10
CA VAL A 95 20.16 -7.74 6.16
C VAL A 95 19.72 -7.99 4.73
N LYS A 96 20.32 -7.25 3.80
CA LYS A 96 20.23 -7.54 2.39
C LYS A 96 21.51 -8.26 1.97
N VAL A 97 21.38 -9.44 1.38
CA VAL A 97 22.48 -10.21 0.83
C VAL A 97 22.39 -10.20 -0.70
N GLU A 98 23.48 -9.80 -1.35
CA GLU A 98 23.63 -9.85 -2.81
C GLU A 98 24.97 -10.52 -3.14
N ASN A 99 24.96 -11.57 -3.99
CA ASN A 99 26.16 -12.31 -4.40
C ASN A 99 27.01 -12.79 -3.20
N SER A 100 26.37 -13.35 -2.18
CA SER A 100 27.00 -13.84 -0.93
C SER A 100 27.72 -12.76 -0.12
N ASN A 101 27.42 -11.49 -0.36
CA ASN A 101 27.90 -10.38 0.46
C ASN A 101 26.74 -9.69 1.16
N ILE A 102 26.91 -9.44 2.45
CA ILE A 102 25.97 -8.58 3.17
C ILE A 102 26.15 -7.16 2.63
N VAL A 103 25.10 -6.65 1.94
CA VAL A 103 25.09 -5.29 1.46
C VAL A 103 24.66 -4.40 2.63
N GLY A 104 25.63 -3.84 3.31
CA GLY A 104 25.43 -2.98 4.46
C GLY A 104 26.61 -2.05 4.62
N GLY A 105 26.63 -0.99 3.77
CA GLY A 105 27.25 0.27 4.16
C GLY A 105 26.22 1.05 4.95
N ASP A 106 26.54 2.08 5.61
CA ASP A 106 25.77 3.20 6.18
C ASP A 106 24.24 3.03 6.33
N TYR A 107 23.78 1.98 7.01
CA TYR A 107 22.38 1.92 7.49
C TYR A 107 22.36 1.84 9.01
N SER A 108 21.35 2.45 9.62
CA SER A 108 21.01 2.24 11.01
C SER A 108 19.70 1.48 11.11
N MET A 109 19.67 0.43 11.95
CA MET A 109 18.48 -0.36 12.20
C MET A 109 18.32 -0.62 13.68
N GLN A 110 17.09 -0.45 14.17
CA GLN A 110 16.67 -0.81 15.50
C GLN A 110 15.32 -1.50 15.38
N ILE A 111 15.21 -2.72 15.89
CA ILE A 111 13.98 -3.52 15.89
C ILE A 111 13.60 -3.85 17.31
N GLY A 112 12.36 -3.56 17.68
CA GLY A 112 11.78 -3.91 18.96
C GLY A 112 11.12 -5.30 18.98
N GLU A 113 10.68 -5.74 20.16
CA GLU A 113 10.13 -7.08 20.38
C GLU A 113 8.84 -7.38 19.62
N ASN A 114 8.10 -6.34 19.22
CA ASN A 114 6.81 -6.45 18.54
C ASN A 114 6.87 -6.25 17.03
N GLY A 115 8.08 -6.20 16.43
CA GLY A 115 8.27 -5.86 15.02
C GLY A 115 8.19 -4.35 14.78
N ASP A 116 8.04 -3.55 15.84
CA ASP A 116 8.26 -2.12 15.82
C ASP A 116 9.74 -1.83 15.56
N GLY A 117 10.05 -0.73 14.91
CA GLY A 117 11.44 -0.42 14.66
C GLY A 117 11.67 0.79 13.78
N GLN A 118 12.96 1.07 13.62
CA GLN A 118 13.45 2.13 12.75
C GLN A 118 14.51 1.58 11.81
N PHE A 119 14.47 2.01 10.57
CA PHE A 119 15.47 1.75 9.56
C PHE A 119 15.77 3.04 8.80
N THR A 120 17.05 3.33 8.59
CA THR A 120 17.47 4.45 7.74
C THR A 120 18.71 4.03 6.97
N ASP A 121 18.66 4.19 5.67
CA ASP A 121 19.80 4.13 4.77
C ASP A 121 19.89 5.45 3.96
N LYS A 122 20.76 5.48 2.95
CA LYS A 122 20.92 6.65 2.07
C LYS A 122 19.69 6.95 1.21
N ASP A 123 18.83 5.95 0.98
CA ASP A 123 17.73 6.02 0.02
C ASP A 123 16.35 6.11 0.69
N LYS A 124 16.22 5.60 1.94
CA LYS A 124 14.92 5.58 2.63
C LYS A 124 15.01 5.61 4.16
N THR A 125 13.94 6.06 4.76
CA THR A 125 13.68 6.00 6.21
C THR A 125 12.36 5.29 6.46
N VAL A 126 12.37 4.35 7.39
CA VAL A 126 11.17 3.63 7.86
C VAL A 126 11.12 3.70 9.37
N GLN A 127 9.98 4.04 9.92
CA GLN A 127 9.64 3.89 11.32
C GLN A 127 8.28 3.20 11.39
N THR A 128 8.19 2.05 12.05
CA THR A 128 6.96 1.25 12.08
C THR A 128 6.66 0.75 13.48
N ASP A 129 5.37 0.62 13.79
CA ASP A 129 4.85 -0.05 15.01
C ASP A 129 4.72 -1.57 14.84
N GLY A 130 5.13 -2.10 13.68
CA GLY A 130 4.97 -3.52 13.34
C GLY A 130 3.58 -3.92 12.82
N ASN A 131 2.57 -3.03 12.89
CA ASN A 131 1.19 -3.28 12.44
C ASN A 131 0.80 -2.41 11.23
N GLY A 132 1.77 -1.71 10.64
CA GLY A 132 1.59 -0.87 9.46
C GLY A 132 1.31 0.60 9.77
N ALA A 133 1.28 1.02 11.04
CA ALA A 133 1.36 2.42 11.40
C ALA A 133 2.82 2.89 11.47
N GLY A 134 3.04 4.19 11.30
CA GLY A 134 4.37 4.78 11.35
C GLY A 134 4.64 5.77 10.24
N GLN A 135 5.91 5.83 9.85
CA GLN A 135 6.40 6.76 8.82
C GLN A 135 7.29 6.01 7.83
N TYR A 136 7.16 6.35 6.57
CA TYR A 136 8.03 5.92 5.49
C TYR A 136 8.36 7.13 4.61
N ALA A 137 9.60 7.25 4.20
CA ALA A 137 10.01 8.24 3.21
C ALA A 137 11.15 7.69 2.36
N ASP A 138 10.99 7.80 1.05
CA ASP A 138 12.05 7.65 0.06
C ASP A 138 12.05 8.86 -0.88
N GLU A 139 12.82 8.82 -1.97
CA GLU A 139 12.86 9.89 -2.97
C GLU A 139 11.48 10.23 -3.53
N ASN A 140 10.60 9.24 -3.68
CA ASN A 140 9.35 9.33 -4.42
C ASN A 140 8.10 9.27 -3.55
N VAL A 141 8.14 8.55 -2.42
CA VAL A 141 6.96 8.26 -1.60
C VAL A 141 7.16 8.72 -0.17
N THR A 142 6.14 9.33 0.40
CA THR A 142 6.06 9.65 1.83
C THR A 142 4.75 9.11 2.39
N ILE A 143 4.83 8.39 3.49
CA ILE A 143 3.69 7.84 4.24
C ILE A 143 3.81 8.29 5.69
N GLN A 144 2.73 8.82 6.24
CA GLN A 144 2.52 9.00 7.67
C GLN A 144 1.16 8.38 8.00
N ARG A 145 1.16 7.27 8.71
CA ARG A 145 -0.06 6.50 8.99
C ARG A 145 -0.18 6.23 10.48
N ASN A 146 -1.34 6.57 11.03
CA ASN A 146 -1.73 6.27 12.40
C ASN A 146 -2.28 4.83 12.49
N GLU A 147 -2.43 4.30 13.71
CA GLU A 147 -2.98 2.96 13.97
C GLU A 147 -4.40 2.77 13.41
N ASP A 148 -5.22 3.83 13.39
CA ASP A 148 -6.57 3.82 12.84
C ASP A 148 -6.62 3.93 11.30
N GLY A 149 -5.46 4.00 10.65
CA GLY A 149 -5.32 4.14 9.20
C GLY A 149 -5.41 5.57 8.68
N SER A 150 -5.70 6.55 9.53
CA SER A 150 -5.65 7.97 9.18
C SER A 150 -4.21 8.44 8.92
N GLY A 151 -4.07 9.58 8.25
CA GLY A 151 -2.75 10.17 8.04
C GLY A 151 -2.58 10.83 6.67
N GLN A 152 -1.35 10.75 6.16
CA GLN A 152 -0.96 11.37 4.89
C GLN A 152 -0.16 10.40 4.02
N TYR A 153 -0.40 10.48 2.71
CA TYR A 153 0.32 9.77 1.69
C TYR A 153 0.64 10.72 0.53
N THR A 154 1.87 10.67 0.04
CA THR A 154 2.28 11.41 -1.15
C THR A 154 3.14 10.50 -2.03
N ASN A 155 2.85 10.48 -3.33
CA ASN A 155 3.66 9.79 -4.33
C ASN A 155 3.97 10.75 -5.49
N LYS A 156 5.21 11.22 -5.56
CA LYS A 156 5.67 12.16 -6.58
C LYS A 156 5.69 11.55 -7.99
N VAL A 157 5.86 10.23 -8.10
CA VAL A 157 5.86 9.54 -9.41
C VAL A 157 4.47 9.49 -10.01
N THR A 158 3.44 9.24 -9.21
CA THR A 158 2.06 9.23 -9.68
C THR A 158 1.40 10.61 -9.63
N GLY A 159 1.93 11.53 -8.82
CA GLY A 159 1.33 12.85 -8.54
C GLY A 159 0.16 12.77 -7.55
N VAL A 160 0.04 11.66 -6.80
CA VAL A 160 -1.06 11.43 -5.88
C VAL A 160 -0.70 11.91 -4.47
N THR A 161 -1.60 12.68 -3.86
CA THR A 161 -1.58 13.06 -2.45
C THR A 161 -2.93 12.69 -1.81
N LEU A 162 -2.87 12.06 -0.63
CA LEU A 162 -4.03 11.74 0.20
C LEU A 162 -3.80 12.28 1.61
N GLN A 163 -4.81 12.90 2.17
CA GLN A 163 -4.91 13.21 3.59
C GLN A 163 -6.29 12.75 4.06
N VAL A 164 -6.33 11.87 5.05
CA VAL A 164 -7.58 11.27 5.52
C VAL A 164 -7.54 11.10 7.04
N ASP A 165 -8.66 11.35 7.69
CA ASP A 165 -8.87 11.07 9.11
C ASP A 165 -9.46 9.66 9.34
N ALA A 166 -9.65 9.29 10.60
CA ALA A 166 -10.21 8.00 11.01
C ALA A 166 -11.66 7.76 10.54
N GLN A 167 -12.39 8.82 10.17
CA GLN A 167 -13.76 8.76 9.69
C GLN A 167 -13.86 8.64 8.16
N GLY A 168 -12.74 8.76 7.46
CA GLY A 168 -12.65 8.78 6.00
C GLY A 168 -12.99 10.16 5.41
N GLU A 169 -12.88 11.21 6.23
CA GLU A 169 -12.95 12.61 5.82
C GLU A 169 -11.57 13.10 5.40
N GLY A 170 -11.51 13.96 4.38
CA GLY A 170 -10.21 14.52 3.97
C GLY A 170 -10.14 14.92 2.51
N GLN A 171 -8.96 14.81 1.96
CA GLN A 171 -8.64 15.26 0.61
C GLN A 171 -7.83 14.20 -0.16
N TYR A 172 -8.17 14.04 -1.43
CA TYR A 172 -7.41 13.30 -2.42
C TYR A 172 -7.11 14.21 -3.61
N LEU A 173 -5.86 14.21 -4.07
CA LEU A 173 -5.41 14.95 -5.23
C LEU A 173 -4.60 14.02 -6.13
N ASP A 174 -4.92 13.99 -7.41
CA ASP A 174 -4.12 13.39 -8.48
C ASP A 174 -3.75 14.50 -9.46
N GLU A 175 -2.55 15.05 -9.31
CA GLU A 175 -2.07 16.18 -10.12
C GLU A 175 -1.90 15.81 -11.59
N LYS A 176 -1.54 14.55 -11.89
CA LYS A 176 -1.32 14.10 -13.27
C LYS A 176 -2.61 13.96 -14.05
N ASN A 177 -3.64 13.43 -13.41
CA ASN A 177 -4.95 13.26 -14.02
C ASN A 177 -5.88 14.44 -13.70
N LYS A 178 -5.39 15.45 -12.95
CA LYS A 178 -6.14 16.64 -12.52
C LYS A 178 -7.47 16.32 -11.85
N ILE A 179 -7.47 15.27 -11.04
CA ILE A 179 -8.63 14.81 -10.28
C ILE A 179 -8.43 15.20 -8.82
N SER A 180 -9.48 15.74 -8.20
CA SER A 180 -9.47 16.02 -6.77
C SER A 180 -10.80 15.65 -6.11
N PHE A 181 -10.71 15.19 -4.85
CA PHE A 181 -11.83 15.00 -3.95
C PHE A 181 -11.58 15.77 -2.65
N GLN A 182 -12.61 16.40 -2.14
CA GLN A 182 -12.67 16.90 -0.77
C GLN A 182 -13.96 16.36 -0.17
N ILE A 183 -13.86 15.50 0.83
CA ILE A 183 -14.98 14.74 1.37
C ILE A 183 -15.06 14.94 2.88
N GLY A 184 -16.26 15.26 3.38
CA GLY A 184 -16.59 15.30 4.79
C GLY A 184 -17.12 13.96 5.31
N ALA A 185 -17.11 13.76 6.63
CA ALA A 185 -17.50 12.52 7.30
C ALA A 185 -18.95 12.07 6.98
N ASP A 186 -19.82 13.00 6.63
CA ASP A 186 -21.24 12.74 6.26
C ASP A 186 -21.44 12.46 4.76
N GLY A 187 -20.34 12.34 4.00
CA GLY A 187 -20.33 12.12 2.56
C GLY A 187 -20.70 13.36 1.73
N THR A 188 -20.73 14.54 2.34
CA THR A 188 -20.74 15.81 1.60
C THR A 188 -19.36 16.10 1.03
N GLY A 189 -19.30 16.94 -0.01
CA GLY A 189 -17.99 17.29 -0.54
C GLY A 189 -18.02 17.79 -1.98
N VAL A 190 -16.82 17.80 -2.57
CA VAL A 190 -16.58 18.25 -3.95
C VAL A 190 -15.64 17.28 -4.66
N TYR A 191 -16.01 16.89 -5.85
CA TYR A 191 -15.18 16.24 -6.85
C TYR A 191 -14.90 17.19 -7.99
N LYS A 192 -13.66 17.19 -8.49
CA LYS A 192 -13.28 17.92 -9.71
C LYS A 192 -12.47 17.03 -10.62
N ASP A 193 -12.74 17.13 -11.91
CA ASP A 193 -11.95 16.58 -13.01
C ASP A 193 -11.75 17.73 -14.00
N GLU A 194 -10.55 18.34 -13.94
CA GLU A 194 -10.28 19.55 -14.72
C GLU A 194 -10.13 19.26 -16.22
N ASP A 195 -9.58 18.09 -16.57
CA ASP A 195 -9.41 17.73 -17.99
C ASP A 195 -10.75 17.52 -18.70
N ASN A 196 -11.76 17.03 -17.97
CA ASN A 196 -13.12 16.89 -18.49
C ASN A 196 -14.02 18.07 -18.12
N ASN A 197 -13.46 19.14 -17.52
CA ASN A 197 -14.20 20.32 -17.05
C ASN A 197 -15.45 19.94 -16.25
N THR A 198 -15.31 18.95 -15.34
CA THR A 198 -16.38 18.38 -14.55
C THR A 198 -16.23 18.73 -13.07
N THR A 199 -17.30 19.18 -12.45
CA THR A 199 -17.38 19.39 -11.00
C THR A 199 -18.67 18.77 -10.48
N ILE A 200 -18.57 17.99 -9.40
CA ILE A 200 -19.72 17.46 -8.65
C ILE A 200 -19.61 18.00 -7.23
N THR A 201 -20.66 18.64 -6.77
CA THR A 201 -20.79 19.08 -5.37
C THR A 201 -21.96 18.35 -4.73
N ILE A 202 -21.72 17.72 -3.59
CA ILE A 202 -22.76 17.05 -2.80
C ILE A 202 -22.85 17.74 -1.46
N GLY A 203 -23.95 18.41 -1.23
CA GLY A 203 -24.30 19.03 0.03
C GLY A 203 -25.09 18.10 0.95
N LYS A 204 -25.56 18.61 2.07
CA LYS A 204 -26.33 17.81 3.04
C LYS A 204 -27.60 17.20 2.43
N ASN A 205 -28.32 17.97 1.65
CA ASN A 205 -29.60 17.57 1.05
C ASN A 205 -29.68 17.82 -0.46
N ASN A 206 -28.69 18.47 -1.05
CA ASN A 206 -28.68 18.87 -2.46
C ASN A 206 -27.41 18.37 -3.16
N SER A 207 -27.42 18.36 -4.49
CA SER A 207 -26.23 18.13 -5.28
C SER A 207 -26.24 18.96 -6.57
N THR A 208 -25.06 19.26 -7.06
CA THR A 208 -24.84 19.98 -8.31
C THR A 208 -23.80 19.25 -9.14
N TYR A 209 -24.07 19.10 -10.43
CA TYR A 209 -23.13 18.62 -11.43
C TYR A 209 -22.93 19.72 -12.48
N THR A 210 -21.68 19.99 -12.81
CA THR A 210 -21.32 20.91 -13.89
C THR A 210 -20.33 20.23 -14.82
N LYS A 211 -20.57 20.27 -16.12
CA LYS A 211 -19.62 19.82 -17.15
C LYS A 211 -19.66 20.79 -18.34
N GLY A 212 -18.61 21.58 -18.46
CA GLY A 212 -18.57 22.64 -19.47
C GLY A 212 -19.77 23.61 -19.31
N ASN A 213 -20.65 23.68 -20.31
CA ASN A 213 -21.81 24.53 -20.32
C ASN A 213 -23.11 23.86 -19.80
N ILE A 214 -23.01 22.61 -19.31
CA ILE A 214 -24.12 21.88 -18.72
C ILE A 214 -24.07 22.00 -17.20
N THR A 215 -25.20 22.34 -16.58
CA THR A 215 -25.38 22.33 -15.12
C THR A 215 -26.62 21.54 -14.77
N ILE A 216 -26.52 20.65 -13.79
CA ILE A 216 -27.62 19.92 -13.19
C ILE A 216 -27.66 20.26 -11.71
N GLU A 217 -28.83 20.63 -11.19
CA GLU A 217 -29.05 20.87 -9.78
C GLU A 217 -30.17 19.96 -9.26
N ASN A 218 -29.92 19.30 -8.14
CA ASN A 218 -30.89 18.50 -7.41
C ASN A 218 -31.06 19.11 -6.01
N ASN A 219 -32.22 19.63 -5.71
CA ASN A 219 -32.52 20.32 -4.44
C ASN A 219 -32.76 19.36 -3.26
N GLY A 220 -32.89 18.04 -3.55
CA GLY A 220 -33.09 16.98 -2.55
C GLY A 220 -34.53 16.86 -2.03
N ASP A 221 -35.43 17.69 -2.48
CA ASP A 221 -36.88 17.66 -2.20
C ASP A 221 -37.71 17.08 -3.37
N GLY A 222 -37.00 16.55 -4.37
CA GLY A 222 -37.57 16.04 -5.61
C GLY A 222 -37.56 17.06 -6.75
N SER A 223 -37.30 18.35 -6.47
CA SER A 223 -37.15 19.38 -7.48
C SER A 223 -35.67 19.50 -7.95
N GLY A 224 -35.50 20.13 -9.11
CA GLY A 224 -34.18 20.39 -9.64
C GLY A 224 -34.18 20.99 -11.04
N THR A 225 -33.01 21.26 -11.57
CA THR A 225 -32.83 21.88 -12.89
C THR A 225 -31.79 21.14 -13.74
N TYR A 226 -31.99 21.19 -15.06
CA TYR A 226 -31.01 20.87 -16.06
C TYR A 226 -30.85 22.07 -17.00
N ASN A 227 -29.64 22.57 -17.14
CA ASN A 227 -29.34 23.70 -17.99
C ASN A 227 -28.20 23.38 -18.94
N ASP A 228 -28.48 23.36 -20.24
CA ASP A 228 -27.50 23.23 -21.33
C ASP A 228 -27.45 24.55 -22.10
N LYS A 229 -26.45 25.37 -21.81
CA LYS A 229 -26.32 26.71 -22.41
C LYS A 229 -26.04 26.65 -23.91
N ASP A 230 -25.40 25.58 -24.41
CA ASP A 230 -25.11 25.45 -25.85
C ASP A 230 -26.36 25.18 -26.67
N LYS A 231 -27.32 24.49 -26.06
CA LYS A 231 -28.62 24.21 -26.68
C LYS A 231 -29.70 25.26 -26.39
N GLU A 232 -29.38 26.22 -25.49
CA GLU A 232 -30.38 27.12 -24.92
C GLU A 232 -31.55 26.35 -24.29
N LEU A 233 -31.22 25.22 -23.59
CA LEU A 233 -32.19 24.31 -22.99
C LEU A 233 -32.15 24.42 -21.47
N LEU A 234 -33.32 24.75 -20.87
CA LEU A 234 -33.56 24.70 -19.44
C LEU A 234 -34.73 23.75 -19.17
N ILE A 235 -34.54 22.81 -18.25
CA ILE A 235 -35.59 21.95 -17.69
C ILE A 235 -35.69 22.25 -16.20
N GLU A 236 -36.85 22.59 -15.71
CA GLU A 236 -37.15 22.89 -14.30
C GLU A 236 -38.21 21.89 -13.81
N ASN A 237 -37.80 20.94 -12.94
CA ASN A 237 -38.71 19.97 -12.32
C ASN A 237 -39.17 20.48 -10.97
N ASP A 238 -40.50 20.52 -10.73
CA ASP A 238 -41.11 21.07 -9.51
C ASP A 238 -41.11 20.09 -8.32
N GLY A 239 -40.64 18.83 -8.53
CA GLY A 239 -40.69 17.77 -7.51
C GLY A 239 -42.07 17.24 -7.18
N LYS A 240 -43.11 17.67 -7.91
CA LYS A 240 -44.53 17.36 -7.65
C LYS A 240 -45.24 16.70 -8.81
N GLY A 241 -44.50 16.33 -9.83
CA GLY A 241 -45.01 15.61 -11.00
C GLY A 241 -45.00 16.41 -12.30
N LYS A 242 -44.43 17.60 -12.31
CA LYS A 242 -44.37 18.46 -13.49
C LYS A 242 -42.94 18.96 -13.74
N ALA A 243 -42.61 19.15 -15.03
CA ALA A 243 -41.46 19.91 -15.44
C ALA A 243 -41.81 20.95 -16.49
N VAL A 244 -41.13 22.07 -16.43
CA VAL A 244 -41.15 23.13 -17.44
C VAL A 244 -39.88 23.04 -18.28
N ILE A 245 -40.04 22.91 -19.58
CA ILE A 245 -38.97 22.88 -20.55
C ILE A 245 -38.95 24.19 -21.31
N THR A 246 -37.84 24.90 -21.25
CA THR A 246 -37.61 26.11 -22.07
C THR A 246 -36.49 25.77 -23.06
N LEU A 247 -36.84 25.69 -24.33
CA LEU A 247 -35.87 25.49 -25.44
C LEU A 247 -35.86 26.75 -26.30
N LYS A 248 -34.72 27.44 -26.30
CA LYS A 248 -34.63 28.80 -26.88
C LYS A 248 -35.68 29.70 -26.19
N GLU A 249 -36.62 30.24 -26.91
CA GLU A 249 -37.68 31.10 -26.33
C GLU A 249 -39.01 30.35 -26.12
N LYS A 250 -39.08 29.05 -26.44
CA LYS A 250 -40.32 28.26 -26.31
C LYS A 250 -40.36 27.52 -25.00
N THR A 251 -41.47 27.69 -24.27
CA THR A 251 -41.75 27.02 -23.01
C THR A 251 -42.85 25.97 -23.17
N THR A 252 -42.65 24.78 -22.59
CA THR A 252 -43.61 23.68 -22.63
C THR A 252 -43.67 23.02 -21.23
N GLU A 253 -44.85 22.80 -20.69
CA GLU A 253 -45.04 22.03 -19.44
C GLU A 253 -45.30 20.55 -19.80
N VAL A 254 -44.65 19.63 -19.07
CA VAL A 254 -44.81 18.19 -19.23
C VAL A 254 -44.94 17.49 -17.88
N GLU A 255 -45.48 16.27 -17.87
CA GLU A 255 -45.40 15.41 -16.70
C GLU A 255 -43.95 14.87 -16.54
N ALA A 256 -43.41 14.94 -15.32
CA ALA A 256 -42.09 14.44 -15.00
C ALA A 256 -42.05 13.89 -13.58
N LYS A 257 -41.30 12.80 -13.37
CA LYS A 257 -41.12 12.24 -12.03
C LYS A 257 -40.25 13.16 -11.16
N PRO A 258 -40.49 13.24 -9.86
CA PRO A 258 -39.59 13.88 -8.93
C PRO A 258 -38.16 13.26 -9.02
N LEU A 259 -37.14 14.08 -8.77
CA LEU A 259 -35.76 13.62 -8.71
C LEU A 259 -35.55 12.72 -7.50
N GLU A 260 -34.71 11.71 -7.67
CA GLU A 260 -34.25 10.88 -6.55
C GLU A 260 -33.33 11.71 -5.63
N LYS A 261 -33.24 11.30 -4.35
CA LYS A 261 -32.38 11.99 -3.40
C LYS A 261 -30.91 11.91 -3.84
N PRO A 262 -30.13 12.97 -3.60
CA PRO A 262 -28.70 12.96 -3.91
C PRO A 262 -27.96 11.78 -3.26
N GLU A 263 -27.13 11.12 -4.02
CA GLU A 263 -26.18 10.16 -3.52
C GLU A 263 -25.06 10.87 -2.75
N LYS A 264 -24.49 10.20 -1.74
CA LYS A 264 -23.37 10.73 -0.97
C LYS A 264 -22.06 10.20 -1.55
N PHE A 265 -20.98 10.98 -1.42
CA PHE A 265 -19.65 10.46 -1.72
C PHE A 265 -19.31 9.28 -0.81
N PRO A 266 -18.66 8.24 -1.34
CA PRO A 266 -18.05 7.23 -0.49
C PRO A 266 -16.94 7.86 0.35
N LYS A 267 -16.64 7.25 1.49
CA LYS A 267 -15.51 7.67 2.33
C LYS A 267 -14.18 7.52 1.57
N LEU A 268 -13.22 8.39 1.88
CA LEU A 268 -11.85 8.22 1.41
C LEU A 268 -11.28 6.89 1.93
N LYS A 269 -10.47 6.25 1.13
CA LYS A 269 -9.70 5.08 1.57
C LYS A 269 -8.63 5.52 2.55
N MET A 270 -8.31 4.66 3.51
CA MET A 270 -7.25 4.93 4.49
C MET A 270 -5.88 5.00 3.83
N VAL A 271 -4.94 5.65 4.50
CA VAL A 271 -3.53 5.68 4.10
C VAL A 271 -3.01 4.25 3.99
N PRO A 272 -2.27 3.89 2.91
CA PRO A 272 -1.65 2.58 2.79
C PRO A 272 -0.75 2.26 4.00
N PRO A 273 -0.63 0.99 4.41
CA PRO A 273 0.27 0.63 5.49
C PRO A 273 1.72 1.01 5.17
N VAL A 274 2.46 1.40 6.20
CA VAL A 274 3.91 1.62 6.08
C VAL A 274 4.55 0.31 5.64
N PRO A 275 5.35 0.30 4.55
CA PRO A 275 6.05 -0.88 4.10
C PRO A 275 6.95 -1.42 5.20
N SER A 276 6.99 -2.72 5.35
CA SER A 276 7.97 -3.36 6.23
C SER A 276 9.38 -3.16 5.71
N ILE A 277 10.36 -3.29 6.61
CA ILE A 277 11.78 -3.17 6.28
C ILE A 277 12.14 -4.30 5.30
N GLU A 278 12.63 -3.95 4.10
CA GLU A 278 13.07 -4.93 3.12
C GLU A 278 14.41 -5.55 3.56
N ALA A 279 14.37 -6.79 3.99
CA ALA A 279 15.52 -7.65 4.13
C ALA A 279 15.23 -8.95 3.38
N ASN A 280 16.24 -9.52 2.74
CA ASN A 280 16.13 -10.83 2.10
C ASN A 280 16.78 -11.94 2.92
N SER A 281 17.39 -11.58 4.05
CA SER A 281 18.08 -12.49 4.94
C SER A 281 18.06 -11.98 6.39
N LEU A 282 18.20 -12.89 7.34
CA LEU A 282 18.48 -12.59 8.74
C LEU A 282 19.94 -12.93 9.03
N LEU A 283 20.66 -12.00 9.62
CA LEU A 283 22.00 -12.19 10.14
C LEU A 283 21.91 -12.41 11.67
N ILE A 284 22.34 -13.57 12.12
CA ILE A 284 22.53 -13.87 13.53
C ILE A 284 24.03 -13.78 13.81
N THR A 285 24.43 -12.89 14.71
CA THR A 285 25.82 -12.74 15.12
C THR A 285 26.04 -13.37 16.49
N LEU A 286 27.02 -14.26 16.58
CA LEU A 286 27.44 -14.95 17.78
C LEU A 286 28.89 -14.55 18.09
N ASP A 287 29.16 -14.02 19.30
CA ASP A 287 30.50 -13.70 19.74
C ASP A 287 31.32 -14.99 19.94
N SER A 288 32.43 -15.11 19.21
CA SER A 288 33.33 -16.28 19.33
C SER A 288 33.92 -16.44 20.72
N GLY A 289 34.12 -15.35 21.49
CA GLY A 289 34.59 -15.42 22.87
C GLY A 289 33.60 -16.07 23.85
N ILE A 290 32.31 -16.06 23.49
CA ILE A 290 31.27 -16.81 24.21
C ILE A 290 31.28 -18.27 23.78
N LEU A 291 31.45 -18.53 22.48
CA LEU A 291 31.35 -19.87 21.89
C LEU A 291 32.58 -20.75 22.14
N PHE A 292 33.77 -20.18 22.13
CA PHE A 292 35.05 -20.93 22.10
C PHE A 292 36.09 -20.30 23.04
N ASP A 293 36.99 -21.12 23.53
CA ASP A 293 38.23 -20.65 24.12
C ASP A 293 39.17 -20.01 23.09
N VAL A 294 40.15 -19.24 23.55
CA VAL A 294 41.17 -18.63 22.70
C VAL A 294 41.86 -19.70 21.90
N ASP A 295 41.96 -19.47 20.58
CA ASP A 295 42.58 -20.37 19.62
C ASP A 295 42.00 -21.80 19.59
N LYS A 296 40.71 -21.93 20.02
CA LYS A 296 39.95 -23.18 20.01
C LYS A 296 38.70 -23.04 19.12
N TYR A 297 38.16 -24.21 18.74
CA TYR A 297 36.89 -24.35 18.00
C TYR A 297 35.93 -25.36 18.66
N ASP A 298 36.30 -25.95 19.82
CA ASP A 298 35.36 -26.77 20.59
C ASP A 298 34.34 -25.87 21.26
N VAL A 299 33.04 -26.16 21.07
CA VAL A 299 31.97 -25.37 21.69
C VAL A 299 32.03 -25.50 23.20
N ARG A 300 32.08 -24.38 23.91
CA ARG A 300 32.11 -24.32 25.35
C ARG A 300 30.80 -24.82 25.92
N PRO A 301 30.81 -25.47 27.11
CA PRO A 301 29.57 -25.94 27.76
C PRO A 301 28.54 -24.83 27.99
N GLU A 302 29.00 -23.62 28.33
CA GLU A 302 28.13 -22.45 28.56
C GLU A 302 27.43 -21.98 27.28
N ALA A 303 28.09 -22.14 26.15
CA ALA A 303 27.53 -21.79 24.82
C ALA A 303 26.55 -22.85 24.29
N ALA A 304 26.65 -24.08 24.77
CA ALA A 304 25.83 -25.19 24.30
C ALA A 304 24.32 -24.93 24.47
N GLU A 305 23.90 -24.26 25.56
CA GLU A 305 22.50 -23.93 25.78
C GLU A 305 21.98 -22.86 24.83
N VAL A 306 22.79 -21.84 24.52
CA VAL A 306 22.44 -20.82 23.53
C VAL A 306 22.24 -21.45 22.16
N LEU A 307 23.18 -22.28 21.70
CA LEU A 307 23.08 -22.98 20.42
C LEU A 307 21.92 -24.00 20.36
N LYS A 308 21.60 -24.65 21.49
CA LYS A 308 20.44 -25.56 21.60
C LYS A 308 19.12 -24.79 21.44
N ASN A 309 19.00 -23.64 22.10
CA ASN A 309 17.82 -22.77 21.97
C ASN A 309 17.70 -22.25 20.55
N LEU A 310 18.81 -21.83 19.93
CA LEU A 310 18.83 -21.42 18.54
C LEU A 310 18.37 -22.57 17.61
N ALA A 311 18.90 -23.79 17.79
CA ALA A 311 18.48 -24.96 16.99
C ALA A 311 16.99 -25.24 17.14
N THR A 312 16.42 -25.04 18.33
CA THR A 312 14.96 -25.20 18.56
C THR A 312 14.16 -24.18 17.77
N VAL A 313 14.53 -22.91 17.84
CA VAL A 313 13.86 -21.84 17.11
C VAL A 313 13.96 -22.02 15.59
N LEU A 314 15.14 -22.39 15.09
CA LEU A 314 15.33 -22.66 13.65
C LEU A 314 14.49 -23.85 13.15
N LYS A 315 14.31 -24.90 13.97
CA LYS A 315 13.41 -26.02 13.65
C LYS A 315 11.95 -25.61 13.65
N GLU A 316 11.51 -24.86 14.66
CA GLU A 316 10.13 -24.35 14.74
C GLU A 316 9.77 -23.39 13.60
N ALA A 317 10.76 -22.65 13.11
CA ALA A 317 10.64 -21.76 11.95
C ALA A 317 10.72 -22.53 10.62
N ASP A 318 10.95 -23.84 10.63
CA ASP A 318 11.05 -24.72 9.44
C ASP A 318 12.10 -24.25 8.44
N ILE A 319 13.25 -23.73 8.94
CA ILE A 319 14.34 -23.24 8.09
C ILE A 319 14.93 -24.40 7.28
N LYS A 320 14.98 -24.25 5.96
CA LYS A 320 15.41 -25.29 5.03
C LYS A 320 16.89 -25.20 4.66
N ALA A 321 17.43 -23.98 4.61
CA ALA A 321 18.82 -23.73 4.25
C ALA A 321 19.33 -22.45 4.91
N PHE A 322 20.62 -22.40 5.24
CA PHE A 322 21.31 -21.20 5.71
C PHE A 322 22.83 -21.36 5.61
N GLU A 323 23.54 -20.26 5.79
CA GLU A 323 25.00 -20.18 5.72
C GLU A 323 25.56 -19.87 7.12
N ILE A 324 26.73 -20.44 7.45
CA ILE A 324 27.47 -20.14 8.67
C ILE A 324 28.87 -19.66 8.27
N ASP A 325 29.20 -18.43 8.65
CA ASP A 325 30.45 -17.76 8.34
C ASP A 325 31.28 -17.57 9.60
N GLY A 326 32.52 -18.01 9.59
CA GLY A 326 33.47 -17.81 10.68
C GLY A 326 34.41 -16.65 10.38
N HIS A 327 34.73 -15.88 11.43
CA HIS A 327 35.62 -14.71 11.36
C HIS A 327 36.59 -14.69 12.53
N THR A 328 37.75 -14.09 12.32
CA THR A 328 38.78 -13.83 13.34
C THR A 328 39.12 -12.34 13.42
N ASP A 329 39.88 -11.95 14.40
CA ASP A 329 40.67 -10.72 14.36
C ASP A 329 41.99 -10.97 13.59
N SER A 330 42.89 -9.96 13.57
CA SER A 330 44.18 -9.99 12.85
C SER A 330 45.37 -10.37 13.72
N ASP A 331 45.20 -11.12 14.80
CA ASP A 331 46.28 -11.40 15.74
C ASP A 331 47.19 -12.59 15.31
N ALA A 332 46.75 -13.42 14.35
CA ALA A 332 47.53 -14.54 13.84
C ALA A 332 47.82 -14.39 12.34
N SER A 333 48.48 -15.42 11.70
CA SER A 333 48.67 -15.38 10.26
C SER A 333 47.35 -15.62 9.50
N ASP A 334 47.28 -15.11 8.28
CA ASP A 334 46.10 -15.26 7.41
C ASP A 334 45.71 -16.73 7.25
N GLU A 335 46.70 -17.63 7.06
CA GLU A 335 46.48 -19.07 6.90
C GLU A 335 45.92 -19.69 8.18
N HIS A 336 46.44 -19.30 9.35
CA HIS A 336 45.92 -19.77 10.63
C HIS A 336 44.51 -19.28 10.86
N ASN A 337 44.26 -17.99 10.65
CA ASN A 337 42.94 -17.34 10.79
C ASN A 337 41.90 -17.95 9.84
N GLN A 338 42.30 -18.28 8.61
CA GLN A 338 41.44 -18.96 7.65
C GLN A 338 40.99 -20.33 8.17
N VAL A 339 41.91 -21.17 8.63
CA VAL A 339 41.62 -22.51 9.16
C VAL A 339 40.81 -22.44 10.45
N LEU A 340 41.17 -21.52 11.36
CA LEU A 340 40.46 -21.35 12.62
C LEU A 340 38.99 -20.92 12.40
N SER A 341 38.77 -19.98 11.50
CA SER A 341 37.44 -19.49 11.18
C SER A 341 36.56 -20.58 10.57
N GLU A 342 37.10 -21.37 9.64
CA GLU A 342 36.39 -22.50 9.02
C GLU A 342 36.03 -23.59 10.07
N ASN A 343 36.99 -23.95 10.94
CA ASN A 343 36.75 -24.92 12.02
C ASN A 343 35.66 -24.45 12.98
N ARG A 344 35.61 -23.16 13.32
CA ARG A 344 34.58 -22.58 14.17
C ARG A 344 33.19 -22.63 13.52
N ALA A 345 33.09 -22.27 12.25
CA ALA A 345 31.82 -22.40 11.49
C ALA A 345 31.37 -23.86 11.44
N ASN A 346 32.29 -24.79 11.20
CA ASN A 346 31.99 -26.23 11.17
C ASN A 346 31.56 -26.77 12.56
N ALA A 347 32.18 -26.31 13.64
CA ALA A 347 31.78 -26.69 15.00
C ALA A 347 30.37 -26.27 15.33
N VAL A 348 29.94 -25.05 14.97
CA VAL A 348 28.57 -24.59 15.11
C VAL A 348 27.62 -25.43 14.26
N LYS A 349 27.92 -25.69 12.99
CA LYS A 349 27.14 -26.58 12.11
C LYS A 349 26.93 -27.96 12.76
N ASN A 350 28.03 -28.59 13.19
CA ASN A 350 27.96 -29.92 13.81
C ASN A 350 27.11 -29.93 15.07
N PHE A 351 27.22 -28.88 15.89
CA PHE A 351 26.40 -28.74 17.09
C PHE A 351 24.92 -28.64 16.72
N LEU A 352 24.52 -27.71 15.84
CA LEU A 352 23.14 -27.52 15.43
C LEU A 352 22.56 -28.79 14.79
N THR A 353 23.32 -29.49 13.96
CA THR A 353 22.92 -30.77 13.39
C THR A 353 22.73 -31.85 14.45
N SER A 354 23.60 -31.92 15.46
CA SER A 354 23.48 -32.84 16.60
C SER A 354 22.19 -32.63 17.40
N GLN A 355 21.66 -31.40 17.40
CA GLN A 355 20.37 -31.08 18.02
C GLN A 355 19.17 -31.45 17.12
N GLY A 356 19.39 -32.14 16.02
CA GLY A 356 18.32 -32.60 15.11
C GLY A 356 17.83 -31.55 14.11
N LEU A 357 18.64 -30.53 13.81
CA LEU A 357 18.36 -29.61 12.71
C LEU A 357 18.67 -30.30 11.37
N THR A 358 17.73 -30.31 10.44
CA THR A 358 17.83 -31.00 9.14
C THR A 358 18.02 -30.04 7.95
N ALA A 359 18.24 -28.76 8.22
CA ALA A 359 18.48 -27.74 7.19
C ALA A 359 19.79 -28.03 6.41
N GLU A 360 19.84 -27.64 5.16
CA GLU A 360 21.06 -27.57 4.37
C GLU A 360 21.94 -26.43 4.90
N ILE A 361 23.16 -26.75 5.37
CA ILE A 361 24.04 -25.77 6.00
C ILE A 361 25.33 -25.66 5.19
N THR A 362 25.54 -24.50 4.58
CA THR A 362 26.81 -24.12 3.96
C THR A 362 27.72 -23.50 5.02
N ILE A 363 29.00 -23.73 4.97
CA ILE A 363 29.99 -23.09 5.86
C ILE A 363 31.07 -22.37 5.05
N ASN A 364 31.50 -21.21 5.56
CA ASN A 364 32.68 -20.51 5.06
C ASN A 364 33.58 -20.06 6.21
N GLY A 365 34.89 -20.07 5.99
CA GLY A 365 35.83 -19.36 6.83
C GLY A 365 36.33 -18.14 6.06
N TYR A 366 36.34 -17.00 6.71
CA TYR A 366 36.85 -15.76 6.12
C TYR A 366 38.08 -15.22 6.84
N GLY A 367 38.55 -15.91 7.89
CA GLY A 367 39.67 -15.40 8.67
C GLY A 367 39.41 -13.95 9.08
N GLU A 368 40.41 -13.10 8.89
CA GLU A 368 40.34 -11.66 9.16
C GLU A 368 39.88 -10.80 7.98
N SER A 369 39.58 -11.38 6.82
CA SER A 369 39.35 -10.66 5.57
C SER A 369 38.04 -9.82 5.55
N ARG A 370 37.11 -10.05 6.50
CA ARG A 370 35.84 -9.35 6.59
C ARG A 370 35.63 -8.72 7.99
N PRO A 371 36.45 -7.71 8.37
CA PRO A 371 36.29 -7.05 9.66
C PRO A 371 35.04 -6.18 9.69
N ILE A 372 34.33 -6.14 10.84
CA ILE A 372 33.21 -5.25 11.11
C ILE A 372 33.59 -4.09 12.06
N ALA A 373 34.80 -4.12 12.58
CA ALA A 373 35.38 -3.07 13.42
C ALA A 373 36.89 -3.00 13.22
N SER A 374 37.53 -1.92 13.73
CA SER A 374 38.99 -1.79 13.64
C SER A 374 39.70 -2.89 14.42
N ASN A 375 40.71 -3.51 13.81
CA ASN A 375 41.62 -4.44 14.46
C ASN A 375 42.71 -3.75 15.33
N ASP A 376 42.72 -2.40 15.39
CA ASP A 376 43.69 -1.62 16.19
C ASP A 376 43.27 -1.56 17.69
N THR A 377 42.02 -1.90 18.02
CA THR A 377 41.51 -1.83 19.38
C THR A 377 41.07 -3.22 19.88
N PRO A 378 41.23 -3.51 21.19
CA PRO A 378 40.73 -4.77 21.79
C PRO A 378 39.24 -4.98 21.58
N GLU A 379 38.44 -3.93 21.68
CA GLU A 379 36.98 -3.96 21.50
C GLU A 379 36.60 -4.26 20.04
N GLY A 380 37.36 -3.70 19.10
CA GLY A 380 37.17 -3.98 17.67
C GLY A 380 37.56 -5.41 17.30
N LYS A 381 38.69 -5.89 17.80
CA LYS A 381 39.08 -7.30 17.67
C LYS A 381 38.03 -8.25 18.24
N GLN A 382 37.46 -7.93 19.42
CA GLN A 382 36.38 -8.73 20.00
C GLN A 382 35.18 -8.83 19.06
N LYS A 383 34.76 -7.73 18.42
CA LYS A 383 33.67 -7.71 17.47
C LYS A 383 33.99 -8.51 16.21
N ASN A 384 35.26 -8.49 15.76
CA ASN A 384 35.69 -9.23 14.60
C ASN A 384 35.72 -10.76 14.84
N ARG A 385 36.02 -11.21 16.06
CA ARG A 385 35.91 -12.62 16.48
C ARG A 385 34.48 -13.05 16.64
N ARG A 386 33.84 -13.50 15.55
CA ARG A 386 32.43 -13.86 15.52
C ARG A 386 32.13 -15.04 14.62
N VAL A 387 30.97 -15.63 14.83
CA VAL A 387 30.33 -16.53 13.86
C VAL A 387 29.01 -15.89 13.45
N GLU A 388 28.80 -15.80 12.16
CA GLU A 388 27.58 -15.29 11.54
C GLU A 388 26.76 -16.45 10.99
N ILE A 389 25.43 -16.39 11.20
CA ILE A 389 24.47 -17.31 10.57
C ILE A 389 23.54 -16.47 9.70
N ILE A 390 23.55 -16.74 8.40
CA ILE A 390 22.79 -15.98 7.40
C ILE A 390 21.65 -16.85 6.90
N ILE A 391 20.43 -16.48 7.26
CA ILE A 391 19.20 -17.22 6.91
C ILE A 391 18.47 -16.47 5.80
N PRO A 392 18.38 -17.03 4.58
CA PRO A 392 17.55 -16.45 3.52
C PRO A 392 16.08 -16.44 3.94
N THR A 393 15.38 -15.35 3.64
CA THR A 393 13.94 -15.17 3.95
C THR A 393 13.04 -15.25 2.71
N ILE A 394 13.60 -15.72 1.59
CA ILE A 394 12.92 -15.86 0.30
C ILE A 394 12.61 -17.33 0.04
#